data_64f6b3e8018d768a741f9abfbb74d5df
#
_entry.id   64f6b3e8018d768a741f9abfbb74d5df
#
_cell.length_a   1.000
_cell.length_b   1.000
_cell.length_c   1.000
_cell.angle_alpha   90.00
_cell.angle_beta   90.00
_cell.angle_gamma   90.00
#
_symmetry.space_group_name_H-M   'P 1'
#
loop_
_entity.id
_entity.type
_entity.pdbx_description
1 polymer ?
#
loop_
_entity_poly.entity_id
_entity_poly.type
_entity_poly.pdbx_seq_one_letter_code
_entity_poly.pdbx_strand_id
1 'polypeptide(L)'
;MKFRFLLAPAMALGASAVAGAEQFQTLEQGIARIYPNEALTPADFKLSSQDYAKLKHQYQVPSIRPQVKAWRAESGGWLFLDQVYGLNDVVTYLLGVDTQGRISGLEVLTCEEGYCDSLYTDEWLGQMAKATHGRWMPEDVVPIVSGATLSTTHVAEGVKKLLAIHARYLPDAD
;
A
#
# COMPACT_ATOMS: atom_id res chain seq x y z
N MET A 1 3.71 -60.67 22.43
CA MET A 1 4.07 -59.79 21.29
C MET A 1 4.11 -58.36 21.76
N LYS A 2 5.32 -57.77 21.90
CA LYS A 2 5.48 -56.36 22.34
C LYS A 2 5.82 -55.54 21.11
N PHE A 3 4.91 -54.67 20.66
CA PHE A 3 5.18 -53.70 19.60
C PHE A 3 5.95 -52.50 20.19
N ARG A 4 7.17 -52.31 19.74
CA ARG A 4 8.00 -51.11 20.03
C ARG A 4 7.68 -50.09 18.94
N PHE A 5 7.06 -48.99 19.31
CA PHE A 5 6.96 -47.80 18.48
C PHE A 5 8.33 -47.09 18.48
N LEU A 6 8.95 -47.03 17.33
CA LEU A 6 10.10 -46.17 17.06
C LEU A 6 9.61 -44.75 16.78
N LEU A 7 9.88 -43.84 17.71
CA LEU A 7 9.75 -42.41 17.45
C LEU A 7 10.91 -41.98 16.53
N ALA A 8 10.59 -41.51 15.33
CA ALA A 8 11.52 -40.81 14.47
C ALA A 8 11.73 -39.37 14.97
N PRO A 9 12.96 -38.85 14.99
CA PRO A 9 13.18 -37.45 15.36
C PRO A 9 12.66 -36.53 14.26
N ALA A 10 11.78 -35.60 14.63
CA ALA A 10 11.39 -34.50 13.79
C ALA A 10 12.60 -33.58 13.56
N MET A 11 13.13 -33.57 12.35
CA MET A 11 14.07 -32.52 11.91
C MET A 11 13.37 -31.19 11.90
N ALA A 12 13.70 -30.31 12.83
CA ALA A 12 13.39 -28.92 12.79
C ALA A 12 14.19 -28.30 11.64
N LEU A 13 13.51 -28.02 10.52
CA LEU A 13 14.04 -27.14 9.49
C LEU A 13 14.14 -25.74 10.09
N GLY A 14 15.35 -25.36 10.44
CA GLY A 14 15.67 -23.98 10.82
C GLY A 14 15.40 -23.06 9.64
N ALA A 15 14.34 -22.29 9.73
CA ALA A 15 14.14 -21.14 8.85
C ALA A 15 15.25 -20.14 9.16
N SER A 16 16.23 -20.05 8.28
CA SER A 16 17.20 -18.96 8.30
C SER A 16 16.41 -17.67 8.00
N ALA A 17 16.19 -16.84 9.02
CA ALA A 17 15.71 -15.49 8.85
C ALA A 17 16.76 -14.75 8.00
N VAL A 18 16.43 -14.46 6.77
CA VAL A 18 17.16 -13.48 5.96
C VAL A 18 16.93 -12.14 6.65
N ALA A 19 18.00 -11.56 7.19
CA ALA A 19 17.95 -10.20 7.71
C ALA A 19 17.74 -9.26 6.51
N GLY A 20 16.53 -8.77 6.31
CA GLY A 20 16.13 -7.87 5.26
C GLY A 20 14.65 -7.54 5.47
N ALA A 21 14.24 -6.37 5.17
CA ALA A 21 12.90 -5.81 5.21
C ALA A 21 12.06 -6.17 6.44
N GLU A 22 11.80 -5.20 7.27
CA GLU A 22 10.82 -5.38 8.34
C GLU A 22 9.43 -5.52 7.70
N GLN A 23 8.95 -6.77 7.63
CA GLN A 23 7.61 -7.04 7.14
C GLN A 23 6.62 -6.84 8.29
N PHE A 24 5.87 -5.75 8.26
CA PHE A 24 4.93 -5.42 9.32
C PHE A 24 3.63 -6.20 9.22
N GLN A 25 3.19 -6.53 8.00
CA GLN A 25 2.01 -7.35 7.77
C GLN A 25 2.02 -8.00 6.39
N THR A 26 1.29 -9.11 6.24
CA THR A 26 1.10 -9.73 4.94
C THR A 26 0.10 -8.96 4.09
N LEU A 27 0.13 -9.21 2.76
CA LEU A 27 -0.87 -8.66 1.84
C LEU A 27 -2.31 -8.99 2.29
N GLU A 28 -2.55 -10.24 2.71
CA GLU A 28 -3.86 -10.70 3.15
C GLU A 28 -4.31 -9.99 4.42
N GLN A 29 -3.41 -9.72 5.36
CA GLN A 29 -3.70 -8.97 6.58
C GLN A 29 -4.08 -7.53 6.26
N GLY A 30 -3.33 -6.86 5.38
CA GLY A 30 -3.64 -5.51 4.93
C GLY A 30 -4.98 -5.43 4.19
N ILE A 31 -5.26 -6.39 3.31
CA ILE A 31 -6.56 -6.51 2.63
C ILE A 31 -7.69 -6.64 3.65
N ALA A 32 -7.57 -7.56 4.61
CA ALA A 32 -8.61 -7.80 5.60
C ALA A 32 -8.91 -6.61 6.51
N ARG A 33 -7.97 -5.68 6.66
CA ARG A 33 -8.19 -4.43 7.41
C ARG A 33 -8.96 -3.40 6.59
N ILE A 34 -8.68 -3.29 5.29
CA ILE A 34 -9.32 -2.30 4.41
C ILE A 34 -10.69 -2.78 3.96
N TYR A 35 -10.80 -4.05 3.56
CA TYR A 35 -12.02 -4.69 3.05
C TYR A 35 -12.30 -6.00 3.80
N PRO A 36 -12.76 -5.94 5.07
CA PRO A 36 -13.02 -7.13 5.85
C PRO A 36 -14.17 -7.95 5.26
N ASN A 37 -13.87 -9.23 4.96
CA ASN A 37 -14.85 -10.19 4.43
C ASN A 37 -15.44 -9.86 3.04
N GLU A 38 -14.78 -8.99 2.27
CA GLU A 38 -15.19 -8.71 0.90
C GLU A 38 -14.42 -9.53 -0.13
N ALA A 39 -15.09 -9.93 -1.19
CA ALA A 39 -14.45 -10.52 -2.35
C ALA A 39 -13.76 -9.42 -3.18
N LEU A 40 -12.51 -9.69 -3.56
CA LEU A 40 -11.71 -8.80 -4.41
C LEU A 40 -11.44 -9.48 -5.76
N THR A 41 -11.82 -8.83 -6.84
CA THR A 41 -11.55 -9.30 -8.19
C THR A 41 -10.34 -8.56 -8.76
N PRO A 42 -9.30 -9.26 -9.25
CA PRO A 42 -8.15 -8.62 -9.89
C PRO A 42 -8.59 -7.73 -11.06
N ALA A 43 -8.08 -6.51 -11.10
CA ALA A 43 -8.44 -5.50 -12.08
C ALA A 43 -7.23 -4.63 -12.45
N ASP A 44 -6.07 -5.28 -12.62
CA ASP A 44 -4.84 -4.62 -13.03
C ASP A 44 -5.00 -3.94 -14.37
N PHE A 45 -4.38 -2.78 -14.55
CA PHE A 45 -4.39 -2.08 -15.83
C PHE A 45 -3.06 -1.37 -16.09
N LYS A 46 -2.88 -0.93 -17.33
CA LYS A 46 -1.67 -0.23 -17.74
C LYS A 46 -2.02 1.17 -18.24
N LEU A 47 -1.38 2.17 -17.65
CA LEU A 47 -1.47 3.54 -18.13
C LEU A 47 -0.87 3.66 -19.53
N SER A 48 -1.47 4.50 -20.38
CA SER A 48 -0.85 4.88 -21.65
C SER A 48 0.47 5.64 -21.39
N SER A 49 1.38 5.62 -22.35
CA SER A 49 2.64 6.35 -22.22
C SER A 49 2.44 7.84 -21.97
N GLN A 50 1.37 8.42 -22.55
CA GLN A 50 1.02 9.82 -22.38
C GLN A 50 0.51 10.11 -20.96
N ASP A 51 -0.38 9.26 -20.45
CA ASP A 51 -0.95 9.42 -19.10
C ASP A 51 0.10 9.17 -18.03
N TYR A 52 0.95 8.16 -18.23
CA TYR A 52 2.10 7.92 -17.37
C TYR A 52 3.02 9.14 -17.29
N ALA A 53 3.37 9.74 -18.43
CA ALA A 53 4.22 10.93 -18.46
C ALA A 53 3.57 12.14 -17.75
N LYS A 54 2.26 12.35 -17.94
CA LYS A 54 1.51 13.43 -17.26
C LYS A 54 1.51 13.23 -15.74
N LEU A 55 1.18 12.02 -15.26
CA LEU A 55 1.14 11.72 -13.83
C LEU A 55 2.53 11.84 -13.20
N LYS A 56 3.57 11.33 -13.86
CA LYS A 56 4.95 11.44 -13.40
C LYS A 56 5.40 12.89 -13.25
N HIS A 57 5.06 13.74 -14.21
CA HIS A 57 5.40 15.17 -14.17
C HIS A 57 4.59 15.89 -13.07
N GLN A 58 3.30 15.59 -12.93
CA GLN A 58 2.40 16.28 -12.02
C GLN A 58 2.71 15.99 -10.55
N TYR A 59 3.02 14.73 -10.22
CA TYR A 59 3.19 14.29 -8.83
C TYR A 59 4.65 14.09 -8.42
N GLN A 60 5.58 14.17 -9.37
CA GLN A 60 7.03 14.06 -9.14
C GLN A 60 7.45 12.81 -8.35
N VAL A 61 6.65 11.75 -8.40
CA VAL A 61 6.90 10.51 -7.67
C VAL A 61 8.04 9.74 -8.33
N PRO A 62 9.14 9.43 -7.62
CA PRO A 62 10.31 8.80 -8.22
C PRO A 62 10.04 7.41 -8.82
N SER A 63 9.10 6.67 -8.23
CA SER A 63 8.83 5.26 -8.56
C SER A 63 7.48 5.01 -9.22
N ILE A 64 6.97 5.98 -10.00
CA ILE A 64 5.74 5.73 -10.76
C ILE A 64 5.98 4.63 -11.80
N ARG A 65 5.11 3.63 -11.82
CA ARG A 65 5.11 2.54 -12.81
C ARG A 65 3.89 2.68 -13.72
N PRO A 66 4.01 2.34 -15.02
CA PRO A 66 2.86 2.36 -15.92
C PRO A 66 1.84 1.26 -15.58
N GLN A 67 2.30 0.14 -15.01
CA GLN A 67 1.44 -0.95 -14.57
C GLN A 67 0.85 -0.60 -13.21
N VAL A 68 -0.47 -0.56 -13.10
CA VAL A 68 -1.21 -0.34 -11.86
C VAL A 68 -1.77 -1.67 -11.39
N LYS A 69 -1.36 -2.08 -10.19
CA LYS A 69 -1.86 -3.27 -9.53
C LYS A 69 -3.10 -2.90 -8.74
N ALA A 70 -4.24 -3.49 -9.10
CA ALA A 70 -5.51 -3.12 -8.51
C ALA A 70 -6.50 -4.29 -8.41
N TRP A 71 -7.46 -4.15 -7.52
CA TRP A 71 -8.61 -5.05 -7.38
C TRP A 71 -9.88 -4.23 -7.23
N ARG A 72 -10.96 -4.76 -7.78
CA ARG A 72 -12.30 -4.24 -7.55
C ARG A 72 -12.92 -4.98 -6.36
N ALA A 73 -13.40 -4.25 -5.37
CA ALA A 73 -14.11 -4.79 -4.23
C ALA A 73 -15.59 -5.06 -4.58
N GLU A 74 -16.21 -6.04 -3.93
CA GLU A 74 -17.64 -6.37 -4.14
C GLU A 74 -18.56 -5.18 -3.82
N SER A 75 -18.19 -4.36 -2.82
CA SER A 75 -18.88 -3.10 -2.49
C SER A 75 -18.78 -2.02 -3.56
N GLY A 76 -17.99 -2.26 -4.61
CA GLY A 76 -17.73 -1.30 -5.68
C GLY A 76 -16.51 -0.38 -5.44
N GLY A 77 -15.82 -0.50 -4.32
CA GLY A 77 -14.56 0.20 -4.08
C GLY A 77 -13.38 -0.37 -4.86
N TRP A 78 -12.24 0.26 -4.74
CA TRP A 78 -10.97 -0.14 -5.36
C TRP A 78 -9.89 -0.35 -4.31
N LEU A 79 -9.07 -1.37 -4.49
CA LEU A 79 -7.84 -1.58 -3.73
C LEU A 79 -6.66 -1.47 -4.67
N PHE A 80 -5.66 -0.68 -4.29
CA PHE A 80 -4.40 -0.53 -5.02
C PHE A 80 -3.24 -1.06 -4.19
N LEU A 81 -2.30 -1.75 -4.84
CA LEU A 81 -0.98 -2.05 -4.30
C LEU A 81 0.04 -1.19 -5.02
N ASP A 82 0.77 -0.37 -4.28
CA ASP A 82 1.77 0.53 -4.86
C ASP A 82 3.07 0.51 -4.07
N GLN A 83 4.11 1.04 -4.68
CA GLN A 83 5.44 1.13 -4.13
C GLN A 83 6.03 2.51 -4.41
N VAL A 84 6.66 3.07 -3.39
CA VAL A 84 7.44 4.30 -3.52
C VAL A 84 8.84 4.07 -2.95
N TYR A 85 9.81 4.85 -3.43
CA TYR A 85 11.11 4.90 -2.76
C TYR A 85 11.00 5.78 -1.53
N GLY A 86 11.44 5.27 -0.38
CA GLY A 86 11.72 6.07 0.79
C GLY A 86 13.06 6.82 0.69
N LEU A 87 13.80 6.90 1.78
CA LEU A 87 15.14 7.48 1.78
C LEU A 87 16.16 6.56 1.11
N ASN A 88 16.18 5.28 1.48
CA ASN A 88 17.17 4.31 1.05
C ASN A 88 16.55 3.06 0.40
N ASP A 89 15.28 2.80 0.64
CA ASP A 89 14.62 1.56 0.24
C ASP A 89 13.17 1.76 -0.19
N VAL A 90 12.49 0.66 -0.54
CA VAL A 90 11.13 0.65 -1.08
C VAL A 90 10.11 0.51 0.04
N VAL A 91 9.14 1.42 0.07
CA VAL A 91 7.93 1.30 0.88
C VAL A 91 6.81 0.71 0.02
N THR A 92 6.26 -0.42 0.45
CA THR A 92 5.10 -1.07 -0.21
C THR A 92 3.86 -0.84 0.64
N TYR A 93 2.78 -0.39 0.03
CA TYR A 93 1.54 -0.08 0.73
C TYR A 93 0.29 -0.43 -0.07
N LEU A 94 -0.83 -0.58 0.64
CA LEU A 94 -2.17 -0.72 0.09
C LEU A 94 -2.96 0.57 0.30
N LEU A 95 -3.73 0.96 -0.69
CA LEU A 95 -4.69 2.04 -0.62
C LEU A 95 -6.06 1.54 -1.03
N GLY A 96 -7.02 1.59 -0.13
CA GLY A 96 -8.44 1.41 -0.42
C GLY A 96 -9.09 2.74 -0.79
N VAL A 97 -9.94 2.72 -1.81
CA VAL A 97 -10.72 3.88 -2.26
C VAL A 97 -12.16 3.45 -2.44
N ASP A 98 -13.09 4.15 -1.81
CA ASP A 98 -14.53 3.86 -1.91
C ASP A 98 -15.13 4.36 -3.25
N THR A 99 -16.39 4.05 -3.49
CA THR A 99 -17.13 4.47 -4.69
C THR A 99 -17.25 6.00 -4.85
N GLN A 100 -17.00 6.76 -3.81
CA GLN A 100 -17.03 8.23 -3.83
C GLN A 100 -15.64 8.85 -3.96
N GLY A 101 -14.61 8.04 -4.20
CA GLY A 101 -13.23 8.51 -4.32
C GLY A 101 -12.58 8.91 -2.99
N ARG A 102 -13.13 8.46 -1.86
CA ARG A 102 -12.56 8.69 -0.53
C ARG A 102 -11.68 7.50 -0.14
N ILE A 103 -10.66 7.77 0.64
CA ILE A 103 -9.82 6.71 1.19
C ILE A 103 -10.66 5.88 2.18
N SER A 104 -10.80 4.58 1.93
CA SER A 104 -11.40 3.60 2.84
C SER A 104 -10.37 3.00 3.80
N GLY A 105 -9.09 3.01 3.42
CA GLY A 105 -8.00 2.57 4.27
C GLY A 105 -6.64 2.76 3.60
N LEU A 106 -5.61 2.86 4.41
CA LEU A 106 -4.20 2.89 4.00
C LEU A 106 -3.41 1.96 4.92
N GLU A 107 -2.69 1.00 4.35
CA GLU A 107 -1.91 0.02 5.09
C GLU A 107 -0.51 -0.09 4.49
N VAL A 108 0.53 0.12 5.28
CA VAL A 108 1.90 -0.11 4.86
C VAL A 108 2.25 -1.58 5.11
N LEU A 109 2.71 -2.29 4.10
CA LEU A 109 3.04 -3.71 4.17
C LEU A 109 4.50 -3.96 4.52
N THR A 110 5.39 -3.26 3.83
CA THR A 110 6.83 -3.36 4.02
C THR A 110 7.50 -2.00 3.97
N CYS A 111 8.49 -1.81 4.80
CA CYS A 111 9.39 -0.68 4.76
C CYS A 111 10.74 -1.15 5.32
N GLU A 112 11.83 -0.89 4.60
CA GLU A 112 13.17 -1.38 4.95
C GLU A 112 14.04 -0.30 5.61
N GLU A 113 13.42 0.76 6.11
CA GLU A 113 14.11 1.90 6.71
C GLU A 113 14.01 1.92 8.22
N GLY A 114 15.05 2.38 8.90
CA GLY A 114 15.12 2.40 10.37
C GLY A 114 14.13 3.31 11.09
N TYR A 115 13.29 4.05 10.35
CA TYR A 115 12.29 4.98 10.90
C TYR A 115 10.87 4.69 10.43
N CYS A 116 10.64 3.49 9.93
CA CYS A 116 9.34 3.08 9.38
C CYS A 116 8.21 3.04 10.39
N ASP A 117 8.50 2.87 11.67
CA ASP A 117 7.49 2.85 12.75
C ASP A 117 6.54 4.06 12.69
N SER A 118 7.04 5.17 12.19
CA SER A 118 6.26 6.39 12.04
C SER A 118 5.19 6.32 10.96
N LEU A 119 5.35 5.46 9.96
CA LEU A 119 4.39 5.23 8.88
C LEU A 119 3.21 4.34 9.31
N TYR A 120 3.30 3.73 10.49
CA TYR A 120 2.28 2.81 11.04
C TYR A 120 1.46 3.42 12.15
N THR A 121 1.70 4.69 12.50
CA THR A 121 0.93 5.34 13.57
C THR A 121 -0.50 5.59 13.10
N ASP A 122 -1.47 5.22 13.92
CA ASP A 122 -2.90 5.51 13.66
C ASP A 122 -3.14 7.01 13.43
N GLU A 123 -2.32 7.86 14.03
CA GLU A 123 -2.38 9.30 13.85
C GLU A 123 -2.03 9.70 12.40
N TRP A 124 -0.92 9.19 11.85
CA TRP A 124 -0.49 9.50 10.49
C TRP A 124 -1.44 8.89 9.46
N LEU A 125 -1.77 7.60 9.60
CA LEU A 125 -2.71 6.90 8.74
C LEU A 125 -4.09 7.55 8.77
N GLY A 126 -4.58 7.95 9.96
CA GLY A 126 -5.87 8.63 10.13
C GLY A 126 -5.92 10.03 9.50
N GLN A 127 -4.81 10.72 9.38
CA GLN A 127 -4.74 11.99 8.64
C GLN A 127 -4.78 11.76 7.14
N MET A 128 -4.06 10.76 6.65
CA MET A 128 -4.10 10.37 5.24
C MET A 128 -5.50 9.90 4.80
N ALA A 129 -6.23 9.21 5.67
CA ALA A 129 -7.59 8.72 5.41
C ALA A 129 -8.61 9.86 5.16
N LYS A 130 -8.30 11.09 5.48
CA LYS A 130 -9.15 12.27 5.18
C LYS A 130 -8.93 12.83 3.77
N ALA A 131 -7.88 12.40 3.09
CA ALA A 131 -7.59 12.86 1.74
C ALA A 131 -8.60 12.27 0.73
N THR A 132 -9.01 13.10 -0.23
CA THR A 132 -9.82 12.69 -1.38
C THR A 132 -9.29 13.37 -2.64
N HIS A 133 -9.66 12.86 -3.82
CA HIS A 133 -9.35 13.56 -5.05
C HIS A 133 -10.01 14.96 -5.04
N GLY A 134 -9.23 16.01 -5.34
CA GLY A 134 -9.68 17.39 -5.29
C GLY A 134 -9.71 18.03 -3.88
N ARG A 135 -9.50 17.25 -2.84
CA ARG A 135 -9.32 17.72 -1.45
C ARG A 135 -8.01 17.25 -0.88
N TRP A 136 -7.00 17.15 -1.73
CA TRP A 136 -5.68 16.78 -1.26
C TRP A 136 -5.21 17.78 -0.21
N MET A 137 -4.71 17.26 0.89
CA MET A 137 -4.20 18.09 1.97
C MET A 137 -2.98 18.87 1.48
N PRO A 138 -2.88 20.17 1.81
CA PRO A 138 -1.64 20.90 1.63
C PRO A 138 -0.48 20.18 2.31
N GLU A 139 0.74 20.33 1.78
CA GLU A 139 1.95 19.68 2.30
C GLU A 139 2.21 19.95 3.79
N ASP A 140 1.77 21.10 4.26
CA ASP A 140 1.84 21.53 5.66
C ASP A 140 0.87 20.77 6.61
N VAL A 141 -0.05 19.97 6.09
CA VAL A 141 -0.99 19.15 6.87
C VAL A 141 -0.57 17.67 6.92
N VAL A 142 0.30 17.21 6.04
CA VAL A 142 0.91 15.89 6.17
C VAL A 142 1.93 15.97 7.30
N PRO A 143 1.74 15.28 8.44
CA PRO A 143 2.70 15.37 9.52
C PRO A 143 4.03 14.82 9.04
N ILE A 144 5.00 15.71 8.96
CA ILE A 144 6.37 15.33 8.70
C ILE A 144 6.89 14.66 9.97
N VAL A 145 7.10 13.35 9.88
CA VAL A 145 7.72 12.64 10.99
C VAL A 145 9.21 12.86 10.93
N SER A 146 9.76 13.45 11.97
CA SER A 146 11.20 13.68 12.09
C SER A 146 11.97 12.37 11.95
N GLY A 147 12.86 12.28 10.98
CA GLY A 147 13.61 11.06 10.64
C GLY A 147 13.01 10.22 9.50
N ALA A 148 11.71 10.32 9.22
CA ALA A 148 11.03 9.62 8.11
C ALA A 148 10.42 10.57 7.07
N THR A 149 10.92 11.78 6.98
CA THR A 149 10.36 12.87 6.13
C THR A 149 10.20 12.47 4.67
N LEU A 150 11.21 11.83 4.08
CA LEU A 150 11.15 11.43 2.66
C LEU A 150 10.14 10.31 2.44
N SER A 151 10.12 9.30 3.31
CA SER A 151 9.23 8.14 3.19
C SER A 151 7.77 8.57 3.36
N THR A 152 7.46 9.42 4.35
CA THR A 152 6.11 9.98 4.55
C THR A 152 5.67 10.84 3.37
N THR A 153 6.56 11.70 2.85
CA THR A 153 6.29 12.54 1.68
C THR A 153 6.03 11.69 0.44
N HIS A 154 6.87 10.69 0.16
CA HIS A 154 6.72 9.87 -1.03
C HIS A 154 5.48 8.96 -0.97
N VAL A 155 5.13 8.42 0.20
CA VAL A 155 3.85 7.69 0.36
C VAL A 155 2.68 8.64 0.14
N ALA A 156 2.69 9.84 0.71
CA ALA A 156 1.65 10.83 0.49
C ALA A 156 1.48 11.21 -0.99
N GLU A 157 2.58 11.44 -1.71
CA GLU A 157 2.55 11.69 -3.16
C GLU A 157 2.06 10.45 -3.95
N GLY A 158 2.42 9.25 -3.49
CA GLY A 158 1.90 8.00 -4.05
C GLY A 158 0.39 7.86 -3.88
N VAL A 159 -0.14 8.15 -2.69
CA VAL A 159 -1.59 8.18 -2.42
C VAL A 159 -2.29 9.20 -3.32
N LYS A 160 -1.77 10.42 -3.42
CA LYS A 160 -2.28 11.47 -4.30
C LYS A 160 -2.32 11.02 -5.77
N LYS A 161 -1.27 10.36 -6.24
CA LYS A 161 -1.21 9.76 -7.57
C LYS A 161 -2.33 8.73 -7.77
N LEU A 162 -2.52 7.80 -6.82
CA LEU A 162 -3.55 6.76 -6.92
C LEU A 162 -4.97 7.32 -6.88
N LEU A 163 -5.24 8.32 -6.06
CA LEU A 163 -6.52 9.05 -6.06
C LEU A 163 -6.79 9.74 -7.41
N ALA A 164 -5.76 10.33 -8.03
CA ALA A 164 -5.87 10.92 -9.35
C ALA A 164 -6.11 9.87 -10.44
N ILE A 165 -5.47 8.70 -10.33
CA ILE A 165 -5.69 7.55 -11.22
C ILE A 165 -7.14 7.08 -11.08
N HIS A 166 -7.62 6.87 -9.86
CA HIS A 166 -8.98 6.46 -9.58
C HIS A 166 -9.99 7.42 -10.24
N ALA A 167 -9.91 8.70 -9.93
CA ALA A 167 -10.86 9.70 -10.44
C ALA A 167 -10.84 9.88 -11.97
N ARG A 168 -9.75 9.57 -12.63
CA ARG A 168 -9.57 9.83 -14.06
C ARG A 168 -9.80 8.63 -14.95
N TYR A 169 -9.44 7.44 -14.48
CA TYR A 169 -9.41 6.22 -15.30
C TYR A 169 -10.34 5.13 -14.81
N LEU A 170 -10.86 5.27 -13.58
CA LEU A 170 -11.71 4.28 -12.93
C LEU A 170 -12.99 4.97 -12.38
N PRO A 171 -13.73 5.71 -13.22
CA PRO A 171 -15.01 6.26 -12.79
C PRO A 171 -15.90 5.09 -12.35
N ASP A 172 -16.81 5.38 -11.44
CA ASP A 172 -17.75 4.42 -10.91
C ASP A 172 -18.39 3.60 -12.02
N ALA A 173 -18.43 2.27 -11.85
CA ALA A 173 -19.26 1.45 -12.70
C ALA A 173 -20.72 1.78 -12.33
N ASP A 174 -21.44 2.39 -13.28
CA ASP A 174 -22.89 2.55 -13.24
C ASP A 174 -23.60 1.19 -13.08
#